data_afdd883d85b93b7650e2a1124fac9cc3
#
_entry.id   afdd883d85b93b7650e2a1124fac9cc3
#
_cell.length_a   1.000
_cell.length_b   1.000
_cell.length_c   1.000
_cell.angle_alpha   90.00
_cell.angle_beta   90.00
_cell.angle_gamma   90.00
#
_symmetry.space_group_name_H-M   'P 1'
#
loop_
_entity.id
_entity.type
_entity.pdbx_description
1 polymer ?
#
loop_
_entity_poly.entity_id
_entity_poly.type
_entity_poly.pdbx_seq_one_letter_code
_entity_poly.pdbx_strand_id
1 'polypeptide(L)'
;MQNKTLNIHALFFYGLLCGALVVVFMVTFQHFENFYEPQIIARPNYKQIIVKEKALENLKPQNVVFSYVSPSATEVQIVGDFNAWGAYPLTLNKSENDIEIFTLNLALPKGKYKYRFLVDGKTVLDESAAKINSDGETFNILEVK
;
A
#
# COMPACT_ATOMS: atom_id res chain seq x y z
N MET A 1 -9.16 -71.44 -55.47
CA MET A 1 -9.62 -70.08 -55.38
C MET A 1 -10.61 -69.96 -54.24
N GLN A 2 -10.20 -69.37 -53.10
CA GLN A 2 -11.03 -69.27 -51.92
C GLN A 2 -11.83 -67.95 -52.05
N ASN A 3 -13.12 -68.05 -52.32
CA ASN A 3 -14.01 -66.89 -52.32
C ASN A 3 -14.14 -66.37 -50.90
N LYS A 4 -13.48 -65.23 -50.65
CA LYS A 4 -13.59 -64.48 -49.42
C LYS A 4 -14.93 -63.76 -49.42
N THR A 5 -15.99 -64.40 -48.92
CA THR A 5 -17.29 -63.75 -48.74
C THR A 5 -17.08 -62.58 -47.79
N LEU A 6 -17.23 -61.38 -48.32
CA LEU A 6 -17.17 -60.14 -47.56
C LEU A 6 -18.25 -60.16 -46.48
N ASN A 7 -17.89 -60.17 -45.22
CA ASN A 7 -18.83 -60.34 -44.11
C ASN A 7 -19.51 -58.97 -43.88
N ILE A 8 -20.70 -58.80 -44.51
CA ILE A 8 -21.47 -57.55 -44.48
C ILE A 8 -21.76 -57.07 -43.06
N HIS A 9 -21.90 -58.02 -42.13
CA HIS A 9 -22.10 -57.69 -40.73
C HIS A 9 -20.86 -57.07 -40.11
N ALA A 10 -19.64 -57.50 -40.48
CA ALA A 10 -18.41 -56.90 -40.03
C ALA A 10 -18.24 -55.45 -40.54
N LEU A 11 -18.58 -55.22 -41.81
CA LEU A 11 -18.59 -53.86 -42.37
C LEU A 11 -19.55 -52.92 -41.67
N PHE A 12 -20.73 -53.44 -41.32
CA PHE A 12 -21.76 -52.65 -40.60
C PHE A 12 -21.25 -52.29 -39.17
N PHE A 13 -20.63 -53.23 -38.47
CA PHE A 13 -20.05 -52.97 -37.15
C PHE A 13 -18.87 -52.00 -37.20
N TYR A 14 -18.01 -52.08 -38.23
CA TYR A 14 -16.91 -51.11 -38.39
C TYR A 14 -17.43 -49.70 -38.70
N GLY A 15 -18.52 -49.56 -39.53
CA GLY A 15 -19.14 -48.30 -39.81
C GLY A 15 -19.75 -47.64 -38.55
N LEU A 16 -20.41 -48.45 -37.70
CA LEU A 16 -21.01 -47.99 -36.45
C LEU A 16 -19.93 -47.54 -35.44
N LEU A 17 -18.83 -48.30 -35.36
CA LEU A 17 -17.69 -47.98 -34.49
C LEU A 17 -16.97 -46.68 -34.91
N CYS A 18 -16.78 -46.49 -36.24
CA CYS A 18 -16.21 -45.27 -36.78
C CYS A 18 -17.12 -44.07 -36.54
N GLY A 19 -18.44 -44.22 -36.70
CA GLY A 19 -19.41 -43.17 -36.43
C GLY A 19 -19.39 -42.74 -34.95
N ALA A 20 -19.34 -43.71 -34.02
CA ALA A 20 -19.27 -43.42 -32.61
C ALA A 20 -17.97 -42.69 -32.23
N LEU A 21 -16.83 -43.03 -32.82
CA LEU A 21 -15.56 -42.36 -32.60
C LEU A 21 -15.59 -40.91 -33.12
N VAL A 22 -16.20 -40.66 -34.25
CA VAL A 22 -16.35 -39.29 -34.79
C VAL A 22 -17.21 -38.44 -33.88
N VAL A 23 -18.31 -38.98 -33.35
CA VAL A 23 -19.17 -38.22 -32.40
C VAL A 23 -18.42 -37.92 -31.10
N VAL A 24 -17.70 -38.90 -30.54
CA VAL A 24 -16.88 -38.67 -29.34
C VAL A 24 -15.83 -37.60 -29.61
N PHE A 25 -15.16 -37.65 -30.75
CA PHE A 25 -14.15 -36.64 -31.13
C PHE A 25 -14.79 -35.26 -31.29
N MET A 26 -15.96 -35.13 -31.93
CA MET A 26 -16.63 -33.83 -32.01
C MET A 26 -17.04 -33.28 -30.67
N VAL A 27 -17.57 -34.09 -29.76
CA VAL A 27 -17.98 -33.67 -28.43
C VAL A 27 -16.76 -33.25 -27.60
N THR A 28 -15.66 -34.01 -27.67
CA THR A 28 -14.43 -33.67 -26.98
C THR A 28 -13.79 -32.41 -27.57
N PHE A 29 -13.86 -32.20 -28.87
CA PHE A 29 -13.33 -31.02 -29.54
C PHE A 29 -14.10 -29.75 -29.14
N GLN A 30 -15.46 -29.80 -29.14
CA GLN A 30 -16.28 -28.70 -28.65
C GLN A 30 -16.04 -28.38 -27.17
N HIS A 31 -15.76 -29.41 -26.35
CA HIS A 31 -15.42 -29.20 -24.95
C HIS A 31 -14.02 -28.55 -24.79
N PHE A 32 -13.11 -28.89 -25.72
CA PHE A 32 -11.75 -28.36 -25.71
C PHE A 32 -11.72 -26.86 -26.11
N GLU A 33 -12.54 -26.44 -27.09
CA GLU A 33 -12.64 -25.04 -27.47
C GLU A 33 -13.22 -24.17 -26.34
N ASN A 34 -14.19 -24.66 -25.58
CA ASN A 34 -14.77 -23.95 -24.43
C ASN A 34 -13.78 -23.84 -23.25
N PHE A 35 -12.74 -24.71 -23.18
CA PHE A 35 -11.73 -24.67 -22.13
C PHE A 35 -10.61 -23.69 -22.44
N TYR A 36 -10.40 -23.34 -23.71
CA TYR A 36 -9.41 -22.39 -24.19
C TYR A 36 -10.00 -21.03 -24.59
N GLU A 37 -11.12 -20.61 -23.99
CA GLU A 37 -11.44 -19.19 -24.10
C GLU A 37 -10.25 -18.40 -23.54
N PRO A 38 -9.53 -17.62 -24.37
CA PRO A 38 -8.47 -16.78 -23.87
C PRO A 38 -9.13 -15.82 -22.87
N GLN A 39 -8.79 -15.98 -21.58
CA GLN A 39 -9.12 -15.00 -20.58
C GLN A 39 -8.60 -13.68 -21.11
N ILE A 40 -9.47 -12.85 -21.66
CA ILE A 40 -9.14 -11.48 -22.02
C ILE A 40 -8.79 -10.83 -20.68
N ILE A 41 -7.50 -10.86 -20.33
CA ILE A 41 -6.97 -10.08 -19.23
C ILE A 41 -7.31 -8.64 -19.62
N ALA A 42 -8.41 -8.13 -19.07
CA ALA A 42 -8.83 -6.75 -19.29
C ALA A 42 -7.59 -5.89 -19.05
N ARG A 43 -7.07 -5.23 -20.09
CA ARG A 43 -5.91 -4.37 -19.95
C ARG A 43 -6.22 -3.36 -18.86
N PRO A 44 -5.49 -3.33 -17.77
CA PRO A 44 -5.81 -2.44 -16.68
C PRO A 44 -5.87 -1.02 -17.24
N ASN A 45 -6.97 -0.31 -16.96
CA ASN A 45 -7.14 1.07 -17.41
C ASN A 45 -5.97 1.87 -16.85
N TYR A 46 -5.07 2.29 -17.73
CA TYR A 46 -3.83 2.96 -17.34
C TYR A 46 -4.08 4.24 -16.51
N LYS A 47 -5.25 4.89 -16.70
CA LYS A 47 -5.69 6.01 -15.87
C LYS A 47 -5.89 5.61 -14.39
N GLN A 48 -6.44 4.42 -14.13
CA GLN A 48 -6.59 3.92 -12.76
C GLN A 48 -5.24 3.57 -12.12
N ILE A 49 -4.29 3.06 -12.92
CA ILE A 49 -2.94 2.76 -12.44
C ILE A 49 -2.24 4.06 -12.04
N ILE A 50 -2.27 5.11 -12.88
CA ILE A 50 -1.65 6.40 -12.58
C ILE A 50 -2.27 7.05 -11.33
N VAL A 51 -3.59 7.01 -11.19
CA VAL A 51 -4.27 7.55 -10.00
C VAL A 51 -3.85 6.79 -8.74
N LYS A 52 -3.76 5.46 -8.82
CA LYS A 52 -3.32 4.62 -7.71
C LYS A 52 -1.84 4.85 -7.35
N GLU A 53 -0.98 5.00 -8.34
CA GLU A 53 0.45 5.27 -8.15
C GLU A 53 0.69 6.65 -7.52
N LYS A 54 -0.02 7.69 -8.00
CA LYS A 54 0.01 9.03 -7.42
C LYS A 54 -0.56 9.07 -5.99
N ALA A 55 -1.60 8.28 -5.71
CA ALA A 55 -2.12 8.13 -4.35
C ALA A 55 -1.12 7.44 -3.41
N LEU A 56 -0.40 6.41 -3.90
CA LEU A 56 0.65 5.73 -3.14
C LEU A 56 1.87 6.64 -2.90
N GLU A 57 2.21 7.50 -3.85
CA GLU A 57 3.30 8.46 -3.68
C GLU A 57 3.02 9.47 -2.57
N ASN A 58 1.76 9.89 -2.42
CA ASN A 58 1.35 10.76 -1.33
C ASN A 58 1.41 10.07 0.05
N LEU A 59 1.49 8.74 0.09
CA LEU A 59 1.64 7.96 1.33
C LEU A 59 3.10 7.70 1.70
N LYS A 60 4.08 8.05 0.83
CA LYS A 60 5.50 7.90 1.18
C LYS A 60 5.84 8.84 2.33
N PRO A 61 6.31 8.30 3.47
CA PRO A 61 6.67 9.13 4.60
C PRO A 61 7.91 9.97 4.27
N GLN A 62 7.93 11.19 4.76
CA GLN A 62 9.06 12.10 4.68
C GLN A 62 9.72 12.22 6.05
N ASN A 63 11.03 12.31 6.09
CA ASN A 63 11.75 12.53 7.32
C ASN A 63 11.55 13.97 7.79
N VAL A 64 10.99 14.10 8.98
CA VAL A 64 10.79 15.38 9.68
C VAL A 64 11.63 15.38 10.93
N VAL A 65 12.44 16.42 11.09
CA VAL A 65 13.26 16.62 12.30
C VAL A 65 12.56 17.64 13.18
N PHE A 66 12.12 17.21 14.36
CA PHE A 66 11.69 18.12 15.42
C PHE A 66 12.91 18.51 16.24
N SER A 67 13.06 19.78 16.56
CA SER A 67 14.14 20.29 17.40
C SER A 67 13.59 21.26 18.44
N TYR A 68 14.14 21.19 19.64
CA TYR A 68 13.83 22.10 20.72
C TYR A 68 15.13 22.51 21.43
N VAL A 69 15.33 23.80 21.57
CA VAL A 69 16.53 24.35 22.22
C VAL A 69 16.17 24.76 23.64
N SER A 70 16.82 24.20 24.62
CA SER A 70 16.69 24.64 26.02
C SER A 70 17.98 24.35 26.79
N PRO A 71 18.57 25.38 27.40
CA PRO A 71 19.79 25.21 28.20
C PRO A 71 19.51 24.61 29.58
N SER A 72 18.25 24.42 29.96
CA SER A 72 17.89 24.03 31.32
C SER A 72 16.89 22.89 31.42
N ALA A 73 16.36 22.40 30.28
CA ALA A 73 15.42 21.29 30.29
C ALA A 73 16.13 19.97 30.59
N THR A 74 15.56 19.18 31.49
CA THR A 74 16.04 17.83 31.79
C THR A 74 15.48 16.82 30.81
N GLU A 75 14.23 17.02 30.40
CA GLU A 75 13.50 16.14 29.49
C GLU A 75 12.64 16.95 28.52
N VAL A 76 12.70 16.60 27.24
CA VAL A 76 11.81 17.15 26.23
C VAL A 76 11.12 15.99 25.51
N GLN A 77 9.80 16.07 25.42
CA GLN A 77 8.96 15.13 24.70
C GLN A 77 8.08 15.89 23.70
N ILE A 78 7.52 15.19 22.72
CA ILE A 78 6.55 15.74 21.76
C ILE A 78 5.29 14.89 21.75
N VAL A 79 4.14 15.54 21.69
CA VAL A 79 2.82 14.95 21.54
C VAL A 79 2.12 15.56 20.35
N GLY A 80 1.37 14.77 19.59
CA GLY A 80 0.65 15.28 18.44
C GLY A 80 -0.20 14.23 17.72
N ASP A 81 -0.82 14.64 16.62
CA ASP A 81 -1.68 13.78 15.80
C ASP A 81 -0.93 12.55 15.26
N PHE A 82 0.37 12.65 15.03
CA PHE A 82 1.20 11.58 14.47
C PHE A 82 1.50 10.43 15.45
N ASN A 83 1.31 10.63 16.75
CA ASN A 83 1.56 9.63 17.79
C ASN A 83 0.35 9.41 18.72
N ALA A 84 -0.85 9.74 18.23
CA ALA A 84 -2.10 9.64 18.99
C ALA A 84 -2.01 10.36 20.35
N TRP A 85 -1.29 11.47 20.40
CA TRP A 85 -1.04 12.28 21.61
C TRP A 85 -0.26 11.56 22.72
N GLY A 86 0.39 10.42 22.40
CA GLY A 86 1.37 9.78 23.28
C GLY A 86 2.68 10.56 23.31
N ALA A 87 3.40 10.53 24.42
CA ALA A 87 4.65 11.26 24.55
C ALA A 87 5.81 10.50 23.88
N TYR A 88 6.51 11.16 22.94
CA TYR A 88 7.75 10.66 22.34
C TYR A 88 8.92 11.51 22.83
N PRO A 89 9.94 10.89 23.48
CA PRO A 89 11.09 11.61 23.97
C PRO A 89 11.98 12.10 22.83
N LEU A 90 12.52 13.32 22.97
CA LEU A 90 13.57 13.84 22.12
C LEU A 90 14.94 13.47 22.72
N THR A 91 15.89 13.20 21.83
CA THR A 91 17.28 12.92 22.24
C THR A 91 18.04 14.22 22.41
N LEU A 92 18.71 14.36 23.56
CA LEU A 92 19.59 15.49 23.82
C LEU A 92 20.87 15.36 22.97
N ASN A 93 21.16 16.39 22.19
CA ASN A 93 22.38 16.56 21.45
C ASN A 93 23.04 17.87 21.90
N LYS A 94 24.38 17.88 21.98
CA LYS A 94 25.13 19.09 22.23
C LYS A 94 25.70 19.63 20.93
N SER A 95 25.53 20.92 20.71
CA SER A 95 26.18 21.65 19.63
C SER A 95 27.65 21.92 19.97
N GLU A 96 28.47 22.28 18.97
CA GLU A 96 29.86 22.70 19.14
C GLU A 96 30.03 23.89 20.09
N ASN A 97 28.96 24.66 20.33
CA ASN A 97 28.95 25.81 21.26
C ASN A 97 28.29 25.47 22.62
N ASP A 98 28.25 24.21 23.01
CA ASP A 98 27.58 23.72 24.23
C ASP A 98 26.07 24.06 24.33
N ILE A 99 25.44 24.38 23.20
CA ILE A 99 24.00 24.59 23.16
C ILE A 99 23.30 23.24 23.22
N GLU A 100 22.43 23.07 24.19
CA GLU A 100 21.62 21.87 24.34
C GLU A 100 20.43 21.89 23.39
N ILE A 101 20.42 20.94 22.45
CA ILE A 101 19.38 20.79 21.42
C ILE A 101 18.79 19.39 21.57
N PHE A 102 17.51 19.33 21.83
CA PHE A 102 16.75 18.09 21.84
C PHE A 102 16.20 17.83 20.43
N THR A 103 16.41 16.65 19.87
CA THR A 103 15.99 16.31 18.51
C THR A 103 15.24 14.99 18.46
N LEU A 104 14.28 14.90 17.52
CA LEU A 104 13.58 13.66 17.17
C LEU A 104 13.36 13.65 15.66
N ASN A 105 13.69 12.53 15.04
CA ASN A 105 13.46 12.30 13.62
C ASN A 105 12.29 11.33 13.46
N LEU A 106 11.24 11.76 12.75
CA LEU A 106 10.06 10.95 12.47
C LEU A 106 9.80 10.90 10.97
N ALA A 107 9.45 9.72 10.49
CA ALA A 107 8.97 9.54 9.12
C ALA A 107 7.45 9.72 9.08
N LEU A 108 6.97 10.83 8.53
CA LEU A 108 5.57 11.19 8.49
C LEU A 108 5.03 11.25 7.05
N PRO A 109 3.87 10.68 6.75
CA PRO A 109 3.16 10.88 5.49
C PRO A 109 2.86 12.36 5.24
N LYS A 110 2.57 12.71 3.99
CA LYS A 110 2.07 14.06 3.66
C LYS A 110 0.79 14.35 4.43
N GLY A 111 0.74 15.52 5.04
CA GLY A 111 -0.41 15.91 5.86
C GLY A 111 -0.16 17.12 6.73
N LYS A 112 -1.19 17.51 7.49
CA LYS A 112 -1.12 18.55 8.51
C LYS A 112 -1.28 17.88 9.87
N TYR A 113 -0.39 18.19 10.79
CA TYR A 113 -0.31 17.56 12.09
C TYR A 113 -0.28 18.64 13.17
N LYS A 114 -1.16 18.54 14.15
CA LYS A 114 -1.11 19.34 15.37
C LYS A 114 -0.11 18.71 16.33
N TYR A 115 0.67 19.54 17.02
CA TYR A 115 1.63 19.05 18.02
C TYR A 115 1.91 20.09 19.10
N ARG A 116 2.52 19.64 20.20
CA ARG A 116 3.06 20.45 21.29
C ARG A 116 4.31 19.76 21.83
N PHE A 117 5.19 20.53 22.44
CA PHE A 117 6.25 19.98 23.27
C PHE A 117 5.79 19.82 24.72
N LEU A 118 6.34 18.83 25.40
CA LEU A 118 6.30 18.67 26.84
C LEU A 118 7.72 18.85 27.34
N VAL A 119 7.99 19.92 28.07
CA VAL A 119 9.28 20.25 28.62
C VAL A 119 9.19 20.11 30.12
N ASP A 120 9.91 19.16 30.69
CA ASP A 120 9.83 18.79 32.12
C ASP A 120 8.38 18.61 32.60
N GLY A 121 7.58 17.92 31.74
CA GLY A 121 6.15 17.63 32.00
C GLY A 121 5.19 18.81 31.78
N LYS A 122 5.67 19.98 31.34
CA LYS A 122 4.83 21.15 31.05
C LYS A 122 4.63 21.30 29.55
N THR A 123 3.40 21.59 29.13
CA THR A 123 3.09 21.88 27.73
C THR A 123 3.69 23.22 27.31
N VAL A 124 4.47 23.18 26.21
CA VAL A 124 5.12 24.35 25.63
C VAL A 124 4.86 24.36 24.14
N LEU A 125 4.60 25.56 23.60
CA LEU A 125 4.46 25.77 22.15
C LEU A 125 5.81 26.13 21.55
N ASP A 126 6.04 25.65 20.32
CA ASP A 126 7.15 26.09 19.50
C ASP A 126 6.85 27.50 18.97
N GLU A 127 7.65 28.48 19.42
CA GLU A 127 7.45 29.88 19.02
C GLU A 127 7.81 30.13 17.54
N SER A 128 8.64 29.28 16.95
CA SER A 128 9.07 29.37 15.56
C SER A 128 8.06 28.76 14.56
N ALA A 129 7.17 27.91 15.04
CA ALA A 129 6.20 27.22 14.21
C ALA A 129 4.85 27.94 14.13
N ALA A 130 4.13 27.71 13.04
CA ALA A 130 2.76 28.19 12.89
C ALA A 130 1.86 27.63 14.00
N LYS A 131 0.89 28.41 14.45
CA LYS A 131 -0.04 28.07 15.52
C LYS A 131 -1.46 28.03 15.02
N ILE A 132 -2.28 27.15 15.60
CA ILE A 132 -3.72 27.04 15.33
C ILE A 132 -4.49 26.89 16.63
N ASN A 133 -5.65 27.53 16.73
CA ASN A 133 -6.61 27.31 17.81
C ASN A 133 -7.61 26.24 17.38
N SER A 134 -7.79 25.22 18.20
CA SER A 134 -8.78 24.17 18.00
C SER A 134 -9.37 23.80 19.34
N ASP A 135 -10.69 23.81 19.44
CA ASP A 135 -11.43 23.42 20.65
C ASP A 135 -11.05 24.21 21.91
N GLY A 136 -10.68 25.48 21.75
CA GLY A 136 -10.29 26.36 22.85
C GLY A 136 -8.83 26.21 23.27
N GLU A 137 -8.05 25.36 22.63
CA GLU A 137 -6.63 25.14 22.88
C GLU A 137 -5.76 25.56 21.69
N THR A 138 -4.53 26.00 21.97
CA THR A 138 -3.55 26.38 20.95
C THR A 138 -2.57 25.23 20.70
N PHE A 139 -2.31 24.93 19.43
CA PHE A 139 -1.37 23.91 18.97
C PHE A 139 -0.39 24.51 17.97
N ASN A 140 0.78 23.95 17.87
CA ASN A 140 1.61 24.14 16.70
C ASN A 140 1.09 23.30 15.54
N ILE A 141 1.35 23.73 14.31
CA ILE A 141 0.98 22.99 13.11
C ILE A 141 2.22 22.71 12.25
N LEU A 142 2.36 21.46 11.85
CA LEU A 142 3.35 20.99 10.91
C LEU A 142 2.64 20.62 9.60
N GLU A 143 3.13 21.11 8.47
CA GLU A 143 2.67 20.68 7.13
C GLU A 143 3.79 19.90 6.43
N VAL A 144 3.55 18.60 6.21
CA VAL A 144 4.41 17.72 5.42
C VAL A 144 3.87 17.69 3.98
N LYS A 145 4.69 18.16 3.01
CA LYS A 145 4.29 18.38 1.60
C LYS A 145 4.72 17.25 0.68
#